data_64942bf03b93338ca760a3b02bd22254
#
_entry.id   64942bf03b93338ca760a3b02bd22254
#
_cell.length_a   1.000
_cell.length_b   1.000
_cell.length_c   1.000
_cell.angle_alpha   90.00
_cell.angle_beta   90.00
_cell.angle_gamma   90.00
#
_symmetry.space_group_name_H-M   'P 1'
#
loop_
_entity.id
_entity.type
_entity.pdbx_description
1 polymer ?
#
loop_
_entity_poly.entity_id
_entity_poly.type
_entity_poly.pdbx_seq_one_letter_code
_entity_poly.pdbx_strand_id
1 'polypeptide(L)'
;MKGKNFILTILMFLFVSILSMAVENSTTLSDGLSLIDPTYQEGLKEYNLNLENIDKMYNYIEKNIKQKGRAIFYSKLDQEKKELIVTDENNKIIYTEKLPEKLVEQIPYFETKQIYQLKNGKTLTYSEMNTEMLEKKVKMKSETLMKTKMNKKDAIKILKLAPDLSTSTNNVFSNIEYSKFEVYDTNNNLLQRIYYRNNKMTIEQEVNGNQAKMIYLFDNTNSMSGKLEAYKNGELISIMQIKNFLPEGEVKIFFPSGKLLSTFYIKNGTMDGTMKAFYENGKIRMIGHFKDGKKDGEFIEYDEDGSIIDKALYKNDEMISQ
;
A
#
# COMPACT_ATOMS: atom_id res chain seq x y z
N MET A 1 17.51 15.81 -8.91
CA MET A 1 16.37 14.85 -9.03
C MET A 1 16.74 13.38 -8.83
N LYS A 2 17.94 13.03 -8.49
CA LYS A 2 18.49 11.67 -8.64
C LYS A 2 18.84 10.96 -7.32
N GLY A 3 18.84 11.65 -6.19
CA GLY A 3 19.09 11.08 -4.85
C GLY A 3 17.85 10.76 -4.03
N LYS A 4 16.66 11.15 -4.50
CA LYS A 4 15.37 10.88 -3.86
C LYS A 4 15.06 9.39 -3.66
N ASN A 5 15.79 8.53 -4.32
CA ASN A 5 15.38 7.15 -4.57
C ASN A 5 15.95 6.14 -3.57
N PHE A 6 17.02 6.45 -2.85
CA PHE A 6 17.56 5.56 -1.82
C PHE A 6 16.78 5.71 -0.49
N ILE A 7 16.49 6.93 -0.10
CA ILE A 7 15.52 7.23 0.97
C ILE A 7 14.15 6.64 0.60
N LEU A 8 13.81 6.60 -0.68
CA LEU A 8 12.55 6.05 -1.15
C LEU A 8 12.47 4.52 -1.07
N THR A 9 13.59 3.79 -1.15
CA THR A 9 13.58 2.36 -0.80
C THR A 9 13.30 2.18 0.70
N ILE A 10 13.85 3.05 1.54
CA ILE A 10 13.52 3.13 2.97
C ILE A 10 12.09 3.65 3.15
N LEU A 11 11.66 4.65 2.39
CA LEU A 11 10.31 5.20 2.41
C LEU A 11 9.28 4.29 1.73
N MET A 12 9.63 3.42 0.77
CA MET A 12 8.73 2.35 0.32
C MET A 12 8.44 1.35 1.43
N PHE A 13 9.41 1.06 2.30
CA PHE A 13 9.17 0.31 3.52
C PHE A 13 8.25 1.10 4.47
N LEU A 14 8.51 2.39 4.66
CA LEU A 14 7.67 3.29 5.45
C LEU A 14 6.31 3.53 4.76
N PHE A 15 6.26 3.65 3.44
CA PHE A 15 5.05 3.93 2.69
C PHE A 15 4.05 2.76 2.70
N VAL A 16 4.51 1.53 2.57
CA VAL A 16 3.66 0.35 2.73
C VAL A 16 3.15 0.25 4.18
N SER A 17 3.96 0.67 5.15
CA SER A 17 3.57 0.71 6.56
C SER A 17 2.67 1.91 6.89
N ILE A 18 2.84 3.06 6.25
CA ILE A 18 1.93 4.22 6.36
C ILE A 18 0.56 3.90 5.74
N LEU A 19 0.51 3.17 4.62
CA LEU A 19 -0.77 2.69 4.08
C LEU A 19 -1.51 1.79 5.08
N SER A 20 -0.78 1.00 5.86
CA SER A 20 -1.36 0.16 6.90
C SER A 20 -1.86 0.95 8.10
N MET A 21 -1.18 2.04 8.46
CA MET A 21 -1.58 2.95 9.53
C MET A 21 -2.80 3.78 9.17
N ALA A 22 -2.93 4.16 7.89
CA ALA A 22 -4.10 4.85 7.38
C ALA A 22 -5.38 4.02 7.55
N VAL A 23 -5.26 2.69 7.42
CA VAL A 23 -6.37 1.75 7.65
C VAL A 23 -6.69 1.58 9.14
N GLU A 24 -5.71 1.76 10.04
CA GLU A 24 -5.91 1.60 11.49
C GLU A 24 -6.75 2.73 12.11
N ASN A 25 -6.74 3.93 11.53
CA ASN A 25 -7.44 5.12 12.06
C ASN A 25 -8.68 5.52 11.26
N SER A 26 -9.00 4.83 10.16
CA SER A 26 -10.15 5.16 9.32
C SER A 26 -11.32 4.23 9.55
N THR A 27 -12.48 4.79 9.79
CA THR A 27 -13.75 4.08 9.87
C THR A 27 -14.30 3.71 8.48
N THR A 28 -13.69 4.24 7.41
CA THR A 28 -14.07 3.98 6.01
C THR A 28 -12.84 3.82 5.12
N LEU A 29 -12.97 3.03 4.05
CA LEU A 29 -11.91 2.80 3.06
C LEU A 29 -11.48 4.10 2.36
N SER A 30 -12.39 5.09 2.23
CA SER A 30 -12.13 6.41 1.65
C SER A 30 -11.18 7.26 2.50
N ASP A 31 -11.23 7.11 3.83
CA ASP A 31 -10.38 7.88 4.74
C ASP A 31 -8.93 7.38 4.69
N GLY A 32 -8.72 6.07 4.49
CA GLY A 32 -7.39 5.48 4.33
C GLY A 32 -6.66 5.93 3.07
N LEU A 33 -7.40 6.26 2.01
CA LEU A 33 -6.84 6.72 0.73
C LEU A 33 -6.55 8.22 0.71
N SER A 34 -7.25 9.02 1.54
CA SER A 34 -7.02 10.47 1.68
C SER A 34 -5.75 10.81 2.46
N LEU A 35 -5.18 9.86 3.18
CA LEU A 35 -3.97 10.01 4.01
C LEU A 35 -2.64 9.90 3.23
N ILE A 36 -2.69 9.75 1.90
CA ILE A 36 -1.52 10.05 1.05
C ILE A 36 -1.45 11.58 0.93
N ASP A 37 -0.99 12.21 2.01
CA ASP A 37 -0.92 13.66 2.14
C ASP A 37 -0.10 14.26 0.98
N PRO A 38 -0.69 15.17 0.17
CA PRO A 38 0.04 15.89 -0.87
C PRO A 38 1.27 16.63 -0.35
N THR A 39 1.28 17.07 0.91
CA THR A 39 2.42 17.73 1.57
C THR A 39 3.61 16.78 1.72
N TYR A 40 3.38 15.48 1.86
CA TYR A 40 4.45 14.48 1.88
C TYR A 40 5.12 14.31 0.52
N GLN A 41 4.33 14.39 -0.57
CA GLN A 41 4.86 14.37 -1.94
C GLN A 41 5.66 15.63 -2.27
N GLU A 42 5.25 16.80 -1.78
CA GLU A 42 6.00 18.05 -1.93
C GLU A 42 7.30 18.01 -1.12
N GLY A 43 7.28 17.52 0.10
CA GLY A 43 8.47 17.32 0.92
C GLY A 43 9.53 16.45 0.23
N LEU A 44 9.12 15.38 -0.46
CA LEU A 44 10.03 14.51 -1.22
C LEU A 44 10.65 15.19 -2.46
N LYS A 45 9.98 16.19 -3.05
CA LYS A 45 10.49 16.93 -4.21
C LYS A 45 11.62 17.92 -3.86
N GLU A 46 11.72 18.36 -2.62
CA GLU A 46 12.72 19.33 -2.15
C GLU A 46 14.09 18.72 -1.83
N TYR A 47 14.21 17.37 -1.72
CA TYR A 47 15.46 16.74 -1.28
C TYR A 47 16.37 16.36 -2.46
N ASN A 48 17.40 17.17 -2.71
CA ASN A 48 18.50 16.86 -3.63
C ASN A 48 19.46 15.85 -2.98
N LEU A 49 19.24 14.56 -3.14
CA LEU A 49 20.20 13.53 -2.71
C LEU A 49 21.25 13.26 -3.81
N ASN A 50 22.49 13.04 -3.40
CA ASN A 50 23.61 12.92 -4.33
C ASN A 50 23.62 11.58 -5.07
N LEU A 51 23.66 11.60 -6.41
CA LEU A 51 23.77 10.41 -7.26
C LEU A 51 25.05 9.60 -7.07
N GLU A 52 26.10 10.26 -6.67
CA GLU A 52 27.39 9.63 -6.46
C GLU A 52 27.30 8.52 -5.40
N ASN A 53 26.48 8.72 -4.37
CA ASN A 53 26.26 7.72 -3.33
C ASN A 53 25.45 6.51 -3.83
N ILE A 54 24.51 6.71 -4.75
CA ILE A 54 23.79 5.61 -5.42
C ILE A 54 24.77 4.77 -6.26
N ASP A 55 25.68 5.44 -6.98
CA ASP A 55 26.70 4.74 -7.75
C ASP A 55 27.68 3.97 -6.85
N LYS A 56 28.10 4.53 -5.71
CA LYS A 56 28.91 3.83 -4.70
C LYS A 56 28.21 2.57 -4.22
N MET A 57 26.92 2.67 -3.90
CA MET A 57 26.12 1.56 -3.45
C MET A 57 25.96 0.48 -4.52
N TYR A 58 25.64 0.89 -5.75
CA TYR A 58 25.52 -0.04 -6.86
C TYR A 58 26.84 -0.77 -7.12
N ASN A 59 27.98 -0.05 -7.17
CA ASN A 59 29.30 -0.64 -7.37
C ASN A 59 29.68 -1.62 -6.26
N TYR A 60 29.32 -1.32 -5.00
CA TYR A 60 29.49 -2.23 -3.88
C TYR A 60 28.67 -3.53 -4.09
N ILE A 61 27.40 -3.41 -4.44
CA ILE A 61 26.52 -4.57 -4.70
C ILE A 61 27.07 -5.42 -5.85
N GLU A 62 27.39 -4.79 -7.00
CA GLU A 62 27.88 -5.49 -8.18
C GLU A 62 29.20 -6.24 -7.90
N LYS A 63 30.15 -5.57 -7.24
CA LYS A 63 31.43 -6.16 -6.87
C LYS A 63 31.23 -7.40 -5.97
N ASN A 64 30.43 -7.28 -4.92
CA ASN A 64 30.24 -8.37 -3.96
C ASN A 64 29.42 -9.52 -4.57
N ILE A 65 28.43 -9.25 -5.41
CA ILE A 65 27.73 -10.30 -6.16
C ILE A 65 28.68 -11.06 -7.08
N LYS A 66 29.57 -10.37 -7.81
CA LYS A 66 30.57 -11.03 -8.67
C LYS A 66 31.55 -11.89 -7.87
N GLN A 67 31.99 -11.43 -6.70
CA GLN A 67 33.03 -12.10 -5.90
C GLN A 67 32.47 -13.17 -4.96
N LYS A 68 31.31 -12.94 -4.34
CA LYS A 68 30.76 -13.73 -3.24
C LYS A 68 29.37 -14.31 -3.53
N GLY A 69 28.78 -14.00 -4.69
CA GLY A 69 27.38 -14.36 -5.04
C GLY A 69 26.31 -13.56 -4.28
N ARG A 70 26.72 -12.73 -3.33
CA ARG A 70 25.80 -11.89 -2.53
C ARG A 70 26.49 -10.61 -2.08
N ALA A 71 25.68 -9.56 -1.83
CA ALA A 71 26.11 -8.34 -1.17
C ALA A 71 25.24 -8.12 0.08
N ILE A 72 25.87 -7.83 1.21
CA ILE A 72 25.22 -7.55 2.49
C ILE A 72 25.69 -6.17 2.94
N PHE A 73 24.75 -5.32 3.36
CA PHE A 73 25.06 -4.03 3.94
C PHE A 73 24.03 -3.64 5.00
N TYR A 74 24.44 -2.72 5.84
CA TYR A 74 23.62 -2.18 6.93
C TYR A 74 23.47 -0.68 6.73
N SER A 75 22.32 -0.16 7.11
CA SER A 75 22.07 1.29 7.12
C SER A 75 21.44 1.69 8.43
N LYS A 76 21.85 2.84 8.97
CA LYS A 76 21.24 3.44 10.14
C LYS A 76 21.16 4.95 10.00
N LEU A 77 20.13 5.53 10.63
CA LEU A 77 20.01 6.95 10.78
C LEU A 77 20.69 7.40 12.07
N ASP A 78 21.70 8.24 11.96
CA ASP A 78 22.27 8.98 13.08
C ASP A 78 21.50 10.31 13.21
N GLN A 79 20.56 10.37 14.15
CA GLN A 79 19.68 11.53 14.32
C GLN A 79 20.43 12.76 14.84
N GLU A 80 21.47 12.56 15.67
CA GLU A 80 22.27 13.67 16.21
C GLU A 80 23.10 14.34 15.11
N LYS A 81 23.75 13.53 14.29
CA LYS A 81 24.56 14.01 13.16
C LYS A 81 23.73 14.33 11.92
N LYS A 82 22.45 13.95 11.91
CA LYS A 82 21.55 14.05 10.75
C LYS A 82 22.14 13.36 9.51
N GLU A 83 22.71 12.16 9.73
CA GLU A 83 23.40 11.40 8.70
C GLU A 83 22.82 10.01 8.54
N LEU A 84 22.63 9.58 7.30
CA LEU A 84 22.48 8.18 6.95
C LEU A 84 23.87 7.56 6.84
N ILE A 85 24.14 6.52 7.62
CA ILE A 85 25.40 5.78 7.60
C ILE A 85 25.16 4.41 7.00
N VAL A 86 25.90 4.06 5.94
CA VAL A 86 25.84 2.76 5.29
C VAL A 86 27.15 2.03 5.43
N THR A 87 27.12 0.80 5.96
CA THR A 87 28.30 -0.04 6.23
C THR A 87 28.19 -1.42 5.57
N ASP A 88 29.33 -2.05 5.34
CA ASP A 88 29.40 -3.45 4.91
C ASP A 88 29.23 -4.44 6.08
N GLU A 89 29.33 -5.75 5.79
CA GLU A 89 29.23 -6.83 6.77
C GLU A 89 30.35 -6.81 7.86
N ASN A 90 31.41 -6.03 7.66
CA ASN A 90 32.50 -5.85 8.61
C ASN A 90 32.45 -4.48 9.32
N ASN A 91 31.32 -3.77 9.27
CA ASN A 91 31.12 -2.41 9.78
C ASN A 91 32.00 -1.34 9.13
N LYS A 92 32.60 -1.61 7.96
CA LYS A 92 33.34 -0.61 7.21
C LYS A 92 32.35 0.31 6.48
N ILE A 93 32.53 1.62 6.61
CA ILE A 93 31.66 2.60 5.94
C ILE A 93 31.82 2.48 4.43
N ILE A 94 30.70 2.28 3.74
CA ILE A 94 30.57 2.33 2.29
C ILE A 94 30.39 3.77 1.87
N TYR A 95 29.46 4.48 2.53
CA TYR A 95 29.26 5.94 2.43
C TYR A 95 28.44 6.48 3.61
N THR A 96 28.46 7.80 3.74
CA THR A 96 27.55 8.57 4.58
C THR A 96 26.82 9.61 3.72
N GLU A 97 25.60 9.96 4.11
CA GLU A 97 24.81 11.01 3.45
C GLU A 97 24.24 11.94 4.51
N LYS A 98 24.54 13.25 4.40
CA LYS A 98 23.88 14.25 5.23
C LYS A 98 22.44 14.44 4.77
N LEU A 99 21.52 14.37 5.73
CA LEU A 99 20.11 14.54 5.47
C LEU A 99 19.65 15.93 5.93
N PRO A 100 18.74 16.58 5.18
CA PRO A 100 18.11 17.81 5.62
C PRO A 100 17.38 17.63 6.95
N GLU A 101 17.49 18.63 7.84
CA GLU A 101 16.88 18.59 9.19
C GLU A 101 15.40 18.27 9.16
N LYS A 102 14.62 18.97 8.34
CA LYS A 102 13.19 18.72 8.14
C LYS A 102 12.86 17.26 7.74
N LEU A 103 13.79 16.58 7.06
CA LEU A 103 13.60 15.18 6.70
C LEU A 103 13.87 14.27 7.90
N VAL A 104 14.94 14.55 8.66
CA VAL A 104 15.28 13.75 9.85
C VAL A 104 14.21 13.84 10.92
N GLU A 105 13.56 15.01 11.09
CA GLU A 105 12.43 15.20 12.00
C GLU A 105 11.19 14.37 11.63
N GLN A 106 11.04 14.03 10.36
CA GLN A 106 9.89 13.25 9.85
C GLN A 106 10.16 11.76 9.74
N ILE A 107 11.43 11.34 9.80
CA ILE A 107 11.82 9.94 9.68
C ILE A 107 12.11 9.39 11.07
N PRO A 108 11.39 8.35 11.51
CA PRO A 108 11.72 7.67 12.76
C PRO A 108 13.11 7.05 12.70
N TYR A 109 13.73 6.84 13.86
CA TYR A 109 14.96 6.07 13.93
C TYR A 109 14.80 4.71 13.27
N PHE A 110 15.79 4.30 12.49
CA PHE A 110 15.81 2.98 11.87
C PHE A 110 17.21 2.39 11.79
N GLU A 111 17.25 1.08 11.83
CA GLU A 111 18.39 0.26 11.45
C GLU A 111 17.95 -0.79 10.45
N THR A 112 18.69 -0.96 9.36
CA THR A 112 18.35 -1.94 8.35
C THR A 112 19.52 -2.89 8.08
N LYS A 113 19.17 -4.13 7.75
CA LYS A 113 20.06 -5.10 7.10
C LYS A 113 19.50 -5.41 5.73
N GLN A 114 20.30 -5.33 4.70
CA GLN A 114 19.88 -5.61 3.33
C GLN A 114 20.82 -6.66 2.71
N ILE A 115 20.24 -7.59 1.95
CA ILE A 115 20.94 -8.66 1.25
C ILE A 115 20.47 -8.66 -0.20
N TYR A 116 21.42 -8.60 -1.12
CA TYR A 116 21.20 -8.83 -2.54
C TYR A 116 21.91 -10.10 -2.96
N GLN A 117 21.21 -10.97 -3.66
CA GLN A 117 21.74 -12.27 -4.09
C GLN A 117 21.24 -12.62 -5.49
N LEU A 118 22.10 -13.26 -6.28
CA LEU A 118 21.66 -13.91 -7.52
C LEU A 118 21.28 -15.37 -7.22
N LYS A 119 20.06 -15.75 -7.59
CA LYS A 119 19.54 -17.10 -7.46
C LYS A 119 18.97 -17.54 -8.81
N ASN A 120 19.63 -18.52 -9.44
CA ASN A 120 19.21 -19.05 -10.76
C ASN A 120 18.97 -17.95 -11.81
N GLY A 121 19.92 -17.01 -11.95
CA GLY A 121 19.82 -15.89 -12.89
C GLY A 121 18.85 -14.78 -12.51
N LYS A 122 18.14 -14.90 -11.38
CA LYS A 122 17.18 -13.94 -10.84
C LYS A 122 17.79 -13.15 -9.69
N THR A 123 17.34 -11.93 -9.46
CA THR A 123 17.75 -11.12 -8.31
C THR A 123 16.80 -11.35 -7.15
N LEU A 124 17.34 -11.85 -6.04
CA LEU A 124 16.65 -11.94 -4.76
C LEU A 124 17.16 -10.82 -3.85
N THR A 125 16.23 -10.03 -3.31
CA THR A 125 16.51 -9.04 -2.28
C THR A 125 15.82 -9.44 -0.98
N TYR A 126 16.53 -9.27 0.12
CA TYR A 126 15.99 -9.41 1.47
C TYR A 126 16.35 -8.16 2.26
N SER A 127 15.40 -7.68 3.06
CA SER A 127 15.61 -6.54 3.93
C SER A 127 14.95 -6.79 5.28
N GLU A 128 15.65 -6.45 6.35
CA GLU A 128 15.14 -6.43 7.70
C GLU A 128 15.39 -5.04 8.26
N MET A 129 14.38 -4.41 8.86
CA MET A 129 14.45 -3.09 9.46
C MET A 129 13.85 -3.13 10.86
N ASN A 130 14.60 -2.57 11.82
CA ASN A 130 14.08 -2.21 13.14
C ASN A 130 13.82 -0.71 13.15
N THR A 131 12.64 -0.27 13.56
CA THR A 131 12.27 1.15 13.59
C THR A 131 11.24 1.42 14.69
N GLU A 132 11.01 2.68 14.99
CA GLU A 132 9.91 3.12 15.85
C GLU A 132 8.81 3.72 14.98
N MET A 133 7.59 3.21 15.16
CA MET A 133 6.41 3.71 14.45
C MET A 133 5.31 3.99 15.47
N LEU A 134 4.76 5.21 15.47
CA LEU A 134 3.73 5.62 16.42
C LEU A 134 4.07 5.21 17.87
N GLU A 135 5.29 5.53 18.31
CA GLU A 135 5.83 5.20 19.65
C GLU A 135 5.95 3.69 19.94
N LYS A 136 5.71 2.83 18.95
CA LYS A 136 5.89 1.39 19.06
C LYS A 136 7.12 0.95 18.29
N LYS A 137 7.96 0.15 18.93
CA LYS A 137 9.07 -0.53 18.23
C LYS A 137 8.51 -1.64 17.39
N VAL A 138 8.85 -1.64 16.10
CA VAL A 138 8.44 -2.68 15.16
C VAL A 138 9.64 -3.20 14.37
N LYS A 139 9.52 -4.45 13.95
CA LYS A 139 10.47 -5.12 13.06
C LYS A 139 9.77 -5.40 11.74
N MET A 140 10.35 -4.92 10.66
CA MET A 140 9.85 -5.14 9.31
C MET A 140 10.79 -6.06 8.54
N LYS A 141 10.24 -6.99 7.78
CA LYS A 141 10.99 -7.88 6.90
C LYS A 141 10.39 -7.86 5.52
N SER A 142 11.22 -7.83 4.50
CA SER A 142 10.77 -8.02 3.13
C SER A 142 11.66 -8.97 2.36
N GLU A 143 11.06 -9.65 1.40
CA GLU A 143 11.72 -10.48 0.44
C GLU A 143 11.09 -10.26 -0.93
N THR A 144 11.90 -10.00 -1.94
CA THR A 144 11.43 -9.78 -3.32
C THR A 144 12.31 -10.55 -4.29
N LEU A 145 11.69 -11.36 -5.15
CA LEU A 145 12.34 -12.07 -6.25
C LEU A 145 11.92 -11.42 -7.57
N MET A 146 12.91 -10.94 -8.32
CA MET A 146 12.72 -10.38 -9.65
C MET A 146 12.74 -11.50 -10.70
N LYS A 147 11.92 -11.41 -11.75
CA LYS A 147 11.85 -12.41 -12.84
C LYS A 147 13.16 -12.55 -13.61
N THR A 148 13.94 -11.47 -13.65
CA THR A 148 15.22 -11.42 -14.37
C THR A 148 16.32 -10.83 -13.47
N LYS A 149 17.57 -10.96 -13.90
CA LYS A 149 18.69 -10.26 -13.28
C LYS A 149 18.48 -8.74 -13.43
N MET A 150 18.45 -8.03 -12.33
CA MET A 150 18.39 -6.57 -12.34
C MET A 150 19.72 -6.00 -12.89
N ASN A 151 19.67 -5.23 -13.94
CA ASN A 151 20.81 -4.46 -14.43
C ASN A 151 20.80 -3.04 -13.79
N LYS A 152 21.94 -2.34 -13.91
CA LYS A 152 22.12 -0.99 -13.35
C LYS A 152 21.00 -0.02 -13.81
N LYS A 153 20.61 -0.08 -15.09
CA LYS A 153 19.60 0.79 -15.69
C LYS A 153 18.24 0.56 -15.07
N ASP A 154 17.86 -0.71 -14.89
CA ASP A 154 16.57 -1.09 -14.31
C ASP A 154 16.53 -0.82 -12.81
N ALA A 155 17.62 -1.06 -12.08
CA ALA A 155 17.75 -0.71 -10.67
C ALA A 155 17.58 0.81 -10.46
N ILE A 156 18.28 1.62 -11.27
CA ILE A 156 18.15 3.08 -11.26
C ILE A 156 16.73 3.51 -11.65
N LYS A 157 16.10 2.84 -12.62
CA LYS A 157 14.75 3.13 -13.06
C LYS A 157 13.75 2.83 -11.94
N ILE A 158 13.81 1.68 -11.30
CA ILE A 158 12.98 1.32 -10.15
C ILE A 158 13.16 2.33 -9.02
N LEU A 159 14.39 2.68 -8.70
CA LEU A 159 14.70 3.71 -7.72
C LEU A 159 14.18 5.11 -8.10
N LYS A 160 14.09 5.45 -9.40
CA LYS A 160 13.54 6.73 -9.88
C LYS A 160 12.02 6.80 -9.90
N LEU A 161 11.35 5.67 -10.00
CA LEU A 161 9.90 5.59 -10.22
C LEU A 161 9.08 5.81 -8.95
N ALA A 162 9.72 5.72 -7.81
CA ALA A 162 9.06 5.85 -6.54
C ALA A 162 8.39 7.21 -6.20
N PRO A 163 8.79 8.39 -6.76
CA PRO A 163 8.07 9.64 -6.48
C PRO A 163 6.77 9.81 -7.29
N ASP A 164 6.57 9.02 -8.33
CA ASP A 164 5.42 9.16 -9.22
C ASP A 164 4.69 7.82 -9.31
N LEU A 165 4.10 7.43 -8.17
CA LEU A 165 3.33 6.18 -8.05
C LEU A 165 2.12 6.16 -9.00
N SER A 166 1.65 7.33 -9.46
CA SER A 166 0.47 7.40 -10.34
C SER A 166 0.76 7.00 -11.78
N THR A 167 2.02 7.14 -12.25
CA THR A 167 2.34 6.90 -13.66
C THR A 167 3.34 5.76 -13.90
N SER A 168 4.04 5.30 -12.88
CA SER A 168 5.18 4.40 -13.07
C SER A 168 5.16 3.08 -12.30
N THR A 169 4.15 2.83 -11.48
CA THR A 169 3.88 1.50 -10.88
C THR A 169 3.75 0.40 -11.93
N ASN A 170 3.39 0.77 -13.14
CA ASN A 170 3.14 -0.11 -14.27
C ASN A 170 4.31 -1.03 -14.64
N ASN A 171 5.57 -0.63 -14.37
CA ASN A 171 6.74 -1.41 -14.77
C ASN A 171 7.40 -2.18 -13.61
N VAL A 172 7.13 -1.83 -12.34
CA VAL A 172 7.78 -2.46 -11.19
C VAL A 172 7.21 -3.85 -10.95
N PHE A 173 5.88 -3.95 -10.86
CA PHE A 173 5.20 -5.22 -10.59
C PHE A 173 5.30 -6.22 -11.76
N SER A 174 5.43 -5.74 -13.01
CA SER A 174 5.64 -6.61 -14.16
C SER A 174 6.93 -7.45 -14.06
N ASN A 175 7.94 -6.93 -13.38
CA ASN A 175 9.23 -7.57 -13.17
C ASN A 175 9.36 -8.37 -11.87
N ILE A 176 8.36 -8.31 -10.99
CA ILE A 176 8.35 -9.06 -9.74
C ILE A 176 7.74 -10.44 -9.94
N GLU A 177 8.45 -11.49 -9.58
CA GLU A 177 7.93 -12.86 -9.55
C GLU A 177 7.10 -13.08 -8.29
N TYR A 178 7.66 -12.70 -7.14
CA TYR A 178 6.94 -12.55 -5.89
C TYR A 178 7.57 -11.47 -5.01
N SER A 179 6.77 -10.94 -4.09
CA SER A 179 7.24 -10.07 -3.02
C SER A 179 6.47 -10.38 -1.75
N LYS A 180 7.16 -10.38 -0.62
CA LYS A 180 6.60 -10.55 0.71
C LYS A 180 7.12 -9.45 1.61
N PHE A 181 6.22 -8.84 2.36
CA PHE A 181 6.50 -7.84 3.37
C PHE A 181 5.77 -8.20 4.66
N GLU A 182 6.44 -8.14 5.78
CA GLU A 182 5.90 -8.51 7.09
C GLU A 182 6.32 -7.49 8.14
N VAL A 183 5.38 -7.14 9.02
CA VAL A 183 5.59 -6.28 10.19
C VAL A 183 5.33 -7.08 11.44
N TYR A 184 6.23 -6.99 12.40
CA TYR A 184 6.18 -7.68 13.68
C TYR A 184 6.29 -6.68 14.83
N ASP A 185 5.66 -6.98 15.95
CA ASP A 185 5.91 -6.29 17.21
C ASP A 185 7.23 -6.75 17.85
N THR A 186 7.54 -6.19 19.03
CA THR A 186 8.74 -6.54 19.83
C THR A 186 8.74 -7.99 20.33
N ASN A 187 7.58 -8.62 20.42
CA ASN A 187 7.40 -10.01 20.83
C ASN A 187 7.43 -10.99 19.67
N ASN A 188 7.76 -10.50 18.44
CA ASN A 188 7.69 -11.24 17.18
C ASN A 188 6.27 -11.71 16.78
N ASN A 189 5.22 -11.08 17.28
CA ASN A 189 3.87 -11.31 16.77
C ASN A 189 3.73 -10.63 15.42
N LEU A 190 3.16 -11.32 14.45
CA LEU A 190 2.90 -10.77 13.12
C LEU A 190 1.73 -9.78 13.21
N LEU A 191 1.99 -8.50 12.92
CA LEU A 191 0.98 -7.45 12.88
C LEU A 191 0.36 -7.32 11.49
N GLN A 192 1.20 -7.42 10.45
CA GLN A 192 0.76 -7.29 9.07
C GLN A 192 1.62 -8.13 8.15
N ARG A 193 1.00 -8.66 7.09
CA ARG A 193 1.66 -9.31 5.96
C ARG A 193 1.10 -8.79 4.65
N ILE A 194 1.99 -8.44 3.71
CA ILE A 194 1.66 -8.16 2.32
C ILE A 194 2.41 -9.17 1.46
N TYR A 195 1.69 -9.83 0.58
CA TYR A 195 2.24 -10.83 -0.31
C TYR A 195 1.75 -10.61 -1.73
N TYR A 196 2.67 -10.50 -2.69
CA TYR A 196 2.38 -10.38 -4.11
C TYR A 196 2.92 -11.57 -4.89
N ARG A 197 2.10 -12.18 -5.71
CA ARG A 197 2.50 -13.23 -6.65
C ARG A 197 1.42 -13.40 -7.74
N ASN A 198 1.86 -13.59 -9.00
CA ASN A 198 0.96 -13.90 -10.12
C ASN A 198 -0.23 -12.92 -10.23
N ASN A 199 0.05 -11.62 -10.25
CA ASN A 199 -0.95 -10.55 -10.33
C ASN A 199 -1.96 -10.51 -9.17
N LYS A 200 -1.66 -11.20 -8.08
CA LYS A 200 -2.44 -11.20 -6.87
C LYS A 200 -1.62 -10.59 -5.73
N MET A 201 -2.17 -9.57 -5.09
CA MET A 201 -1.64 -9.03 -3.84
C MET A 201 -2.60 -9.38 -2.71
N THR A 202 -2.05 -9.90 -1.63
CA THR A 202 -2.80 -10.19 -0.42
C THR A 202 -2.25 -9.37 0.72
N ILE A 203 -3.11 -8.68 1.44
CA ILE A 203 -2.80 -7.94 2.67
C ILE A 203 -3.55 -8.63 3.79
N GLU A 204 -2.83 -9.06 4.81
CA GLU A 204 -3.36 -9.69 6.03
C GLU A 204 -2.90 -8.86 7.22
N GLN A 205 -3.81 -8.53 8.12
CA GLN A 205 -3.52 -7.77 9.34
C GLN A 205 -4.51 -8.14 10.45
N GLU A 206 -4.07 -7.97 11.69
CA GLU A 206 -4.94 -8.03 12.84
C GLU A 206 -5.35 -6.63 13.27
N VAL A 207 -6.65 -6.38 13.38
CA VAL A 207 -7.23 -5.12 13.80
C VAL A 207 -8.23 -5.36 14.92
N ASN A 208 -7.92 -4.88 16.13
CA ASN A 208 -8.80 -5.02 17.30
C ASN A 208 -9.26 -6.46 17.57
N GLY A 209 -8.35 -7.43 17.46
CA GLY A 209 -8.63 -8.85 17.65
C GLY A 209 -9.36 -9.53 16.48
N ASN A 210 -9.57 -8.83 15.36
CA ASN A 210 -10.15 -9.41 14.16
C ASN A 210 -9.09 -9.58 13.09
N GLN A 211 -9.16 -10.68 12.34
CA GLN A 211 -8.33 -10.91 11.17
C GLN A 211 -8.95 -10.22 9.97
N ALA A 212 -8.27 -9.20 9.45
CA ALA A 212 -8.63 -8.53 8.21
C ALA A 212 -7.74 -9.02 7.07
N LYS A 213 -8.36 -9.31 5.91
CA LYS A 213 -7.66 -9.75 4.72
C LYS A 213 -8.22 -9.05 3.49
N MET A 214 -7.34 -8.47 2.69
CA MET A 214 -7.67 -7.87 1.40
C MET A 214 -6.92 -8.62 0.30
N ILE A 215 -7.63 -8.93 -0.78
CA ILE A 215 -7.07 -9.62 -1.95
C ILE A 215 -7.32 -8.75 -3.18
N TYR A 216 -6.23 -8.23 -3.74
CA TYR A 216 -6.23 -7.52 -5.02
C TYR A 216 -5.91 -8.52 -6.13
N LEU A 217 -6.82 -8.65 -7.08
CA LEU A 217 -6.69 -9.47 -8.28
C LEU A 217 -6.55 -8.53 -9.48
N PHE A 218 -5.33 -8.37 -9.99
CA PHE A 218 -5.07 -7.44 -11.08
C PHE A 218 -5.30 -8.12 -12.43
N ASP A 219 -6.13 -7.53 -13.28
CA ASP A 219 -6.35 -7.98 -14.65
C ASP A 219 -5.10 -7.74 -15.50
N ASN A 220 -4.38 -6.65 -15.21
CA ASN A 220 -3.15 -6.28 -15.86
C ASN A 220 -2.19 -5.64 -14.86
N THR A 221 -0.94 -6.13 -14.81
CA THR A 221 0.12 -5.59 -13.93
C THR A 221 0.50 -4.15 -14.25
N ASN A 222 0.17 -3.66 -15.43
CA ASN A 222 0.52 -2.32 -15.86
C ASN A 222 -0.50 -1.26 -15.40
N SER A 223 -1.75 -1.63 -15.09
CA SER A 223 -2.81 -0.67 -14.77
C SER A 223 -3.24 -0.67 -13.32
N MET A 224 -2.72 -1.59 -12.49
CA MET A 224 -3.18 -1.77 -11.11
C MET A 224 -4.71 -1.72 -10.98
N SER A 225 -5.36 -2.25 -12.01
CA SER A 225 -6.81 -2.32 -12.16
C SER A 225 -7.25 -3.77 -12.09
N GLY A 226 -8.45 -4.00 -11.60
CA GLY A 226 -8.99 -5.34 -11.42
C GLY A 226 -10.03 -5.38 -10.31
N LYS A 227 -9.96 -6.38 -9.46
CA LYS A 227 -10.92 -6.67 -8.41
C LYS A 227 -10.25 -6.64 -7.03
N LEU A 228 -10.92 -6.07 -6.06
CA LEU A 228 -10.55 -6.17 -4.65
C LEU A 228 -11.63 -6.97 -3.91
N GLU A 229 -11.20 -7.96 -3.15
CA GLU A 229 -12.01 -8.71 -2.20
C GLU A 229 -11.52 -8.41 -0.79
N ALA A 230 -12.45 -8.08 0.12
CA ALA A 230 -12.14 -7.86 1.53
C ALA A 230 -12.84 -8.91 2.40
N TYR A 231 -12.11 -9.38 3.41
CA TYR A 231 -12.55 -10.43 4.33
C TYR A 231 -12.34 -9.98 5.78
N LYS A 232 -13.23 -10.40 6.66
CA LYS A 232 -13.11 -10.26 8.11
C LYS A 232 -13.30 -11.63 8.75
N ASN A 233 -12.32 -12.09 9.55
CA ASN A 233 -12.33 -13.40 10.20
C ASN A 233 -12.60 -14.58 9.23
N GLY A 234 -12.12 -14.44 7.97
CA GLY A 234 -12.31 -15.43 6.92
C GLY A 234 -13.61 -15.29 6.11
N GLU A 235 -14.56 -14.47 6.55
CA GLU A 235 -15.80 -14.19 5.83
C GLU A 235 -15.63 -13.07 4.81
N LEU A 236 -16.14 -13.26 3.59
CA LEU A 236 -16.14 -12.25 2.54
C LEU A 236 -17.13 -11.14 2.93
N ILE A 237 -16.62 -9.91 3.10
CA ILE A 237 -17.44 -8.75 3.47
C ILE A 237 -17.69 -7.81 2.29
N SER A 238 -16.78 -7.73 1.32
CA SER A 238 -17.00 -6.90 0.14
C SER A 238 -16.21 -7.35 -1.08
N ILE A 239 -16.74 -7.00 -2.25
CA ILE A 239 -16.09 -7.09 -3.55
C ILE A 239 -16.26 -5.74 -4.24
N MET A 240 -15.18 -5.23 -4.84
CA MET A 240 -15.24 -4.00 -5.61
C MET A 240 -14.30 -4.03 -6.82
N GLN A 241 -14.63 -3.26 -7.83
CA GLN A 241 -13.72 -2.98 -8.92
C GLN A 241 -12.73 -1.90 -8.49
N ILE A 242 -11.51 -1.98 -8.99
CA ILE A 242 -10.45 -1.01 -8.74
C ILE A 242 -9.82 -0.58 -10.06
N LYS A 243 -9.43 0.68 -10.10
CA LYS A 243 -8.64 1.27 -11.19
C LYS A 243 -7.54 2.12 -10.57
N ASN A 244 -6.29 1.85 -10.93
CA ASN A 244 -5.12 2.50 -10.32
C ASN A 244 -5.13 2.43 -8.77
N PHE A 245 -5.46 1.26 -8.21
CA PHE A 245 -5.68 1.00 -6.78
C PHE A 245 -6.90 1.69 -6.14
N LEU A 246 -7.59 2.57 -6.86
CA LEU A 246 -8.75 3.27 -6.31
C LEU A 246 -10.05 2.52 -6.64
N PRO A 247 -11.03 2.52 -5.74
CA PRO A 247 -12.36 2.01 -6.04
C PRO A 247 -12.97 2.75 -7.22
N GLU A 248 -13.43 2.00 -8.22
CA GLU A 248 -14.07 2.53 -9.43
C GLU A 248 -15.02 1.46 -9.98
N GLY A 249 -16.31 1.77 -10.08
CA GLY A 249 -17.31 0.83 -10.57
C GLY A 249 -18.19 0.22 -9.48
N GLU A 250 -18.69 -0.99 -9.70
CA GLU A 250 -19.62 -1.66 -8.80
C GLU A 250 -18.93 -2.14 -7.52
N VAL A 251 -19.57 -1.85 -6.38
CA VAL A 251 -19.22 -2.38 -5.05
C VAL A 251 -20.35 -3.30 -4.57
N LYS A 252 -19.99 -4.45 -4.04
CA LYS A 252 -20.90 -5.41 -3.39
C LYS A 252 -20.46 -5.61 -1.95
N ILE A 253 -21.40 -5.52 -1.02
CA ILE A 253 -21.20 -5.81 0.40
C ILE A 253 -22.04 -7.02 0.76
N PHE A 254 -21.54 -7.89 1.63
CA PHE A 254 -22.16 -9.14 2.00
C PHE A 254 -22.45 -9.23 3.50
N PHE A 255 -23.49 -9.92 3.87
CA PHE A 255 -23.72 -10.41 5.22
C PHE A 255 -22.68 -11.48 5.59
N PRO A 256 -22.46 -11.76 6.90
CA PRO A 256 -21.64 -12.89 7.32
C PRO A 256 -22.10 -14.25 6.75
N SER A 257 -23.38 -14.39 6.46
CA SER A 257 -23.96 -15.57 5.78
C SER A 257 -23.53 -15.72 4.31
N GLY A 258 -22.79 -14.73 3.75
CA GLY A 258 -22.39 -14.68 2.35
C GLY A 258 -23.47 -14.16 1.40
N LYS A 259 -24.67 -13.82 1.90
CA LYS A 259 -25.73 -13.21 1.10
C LYS A 259 -25.43 -11.73 0.86
N LEU A 260 -25.94 -11.19 -0.26
CA LEU A 260 -25.75 -9.81 -0.63
C LEU A 260 -26.48 -8.88 0.34
N LEU A 261 -25.73 -7.94 0.96
CA LEU A 261 -26.26 -6.90 1.84
C LEU A 261 -26.56 -5.61 1.06
N SER A 262 -25.62 -5.18 0.20
CA SER A 262 -25.84 -4.00 -0.61
C SER A 262 -25.00 -3.97 -1.87
N THR A 263 -25.45 -3.18 -2.86
CA THR A 263 -24.68 -2.81 -4.05
C THR A 263 -24.78 -1.33 -4.29
N PHE A 264 -23.69 -0.74 -4.78
CA PHE A 264 -23.65 0.66 -5.23
C PHE A 264 -22.50 0.85 -6.22
N TYR A 265 -22.44 2.02 -6.84
CA TYR A 265 -21.38 2.39 -7.77
C TYR A 265 -20.51 3.49 -7.21
N ILE A 266 -19.21 3.39 -7.44
CA ILE A 266 -18.23 4.45 -7.19
C ILE A 266 -17.70 4.95 -8.52
N LYS A 267 -17.67 6.29 -8.65
CA LYS A 267 -17.09 7.00 -9.78
C LYS A 267 -16.26 8.16 -9.25
N ASN A 268 -15.00 8.27 -9.68
CA ASN A 268 -14.09 9.31 -9.20
C ASN A 268 -14.01 9.40 -7.66
N GLY A 269 -14.05 8.24 -6.96
CA GLY A 269 -13.94 8.15 -5.52
C GLY A 269 -15.22 8.47 -4.73
N THR A 270 -16.34 8.76 -5.40
CA THR A 270 -17.64 9.06 -4.76
C THR A 270 -18.73 8.13 -5.23
N MET A 271 -19.79 7.95 -4.43
CA MET A 271 -20.97 7.20 -4.86
C MET A 271 -21.68 7.94 -6.00
N ASP A 272 -21.95 7.26 -7.11
CA ASP A 272 -22.63 7.82 -8.26
C ASP A 272 -23.50 6.73 -8.91
N GLY A 273 -24.82 6.96 -8.94
CA GLY A 273 -25.80 6.01 -9.48
C GLY A 273 -26.70 5.40 -8.41
N THR A 274 -27.26 4.23 -8.72
CA THR A 274 -28.21 3.55 -7.85
C THR A 274 -27.52 2.70 -6.80
N MET A 275 -27.92 2.87 -5.54
CA MET A 275 -27.62 1.99 -4.43
C MET A 275 -28.84 1.09 -4.15
N LYS A 276 -28.59 -0.19 -3.87
CA LYS A 276 -29.60 -1.14 -3.37
C LYS A 276 -29.10 -1.80 -2.10
N ALA A 277 -29.97 -1.86 -1.09
CA ALA A 277 -29.75 -2.67 0.11
C ALA A 277 -30.76 -3.81 0.14
N PHE A 278 -30.39 -4.93 0.76
CA PHE A 278 -31.18 -6.14 0.79
C PHE A 278 -31.35 -6.62 2.24
N TYR A 279 -32.43 -7.27 2.51
CA TYR A 279 -32.62 -8.12 3.68
C TYR A 279 -31.86 -9.43 3.51
N GLU A 280 -31.63 -10.14 4.59
CA GLU A 280 -30.93 -11.43 4.53
C GLU A 280 -31.73 -12.53 3.81
N ASN A 281 -33.04 -12.35 3.66
CA ASN A 281 -33.91 -13.20 2.82
C ASN A 281 -33.75 -12.91 1.31
N GLY A 282 -32.92 -11.89 0.92
CA GLY A 282 -32.64 -11.49 -0.46
C GLY A 282 -33.62 -10.47 -1.05
N LYS A 283 -34.69 -10.10 -0.33
CA LYS A 283 -35.59 -9.03 -0.78
C LYS A 283 -34.97 -7.66 -0.63
N ILE A 284 -35.36 -6.72 -1.46
CA ILE A 284 -34.89 -5.33 -1.42
C ILE A 284 -35.41 -4.69 -0.13
N ARG A 285 -34.50 -4.09 0.65
CA ARG A 285 -34.78 -3.26 1.81
C ARG A 285 -34.82 -1.78 1.45
N MET A 286 -33.91 -1.32 0.59
CA MET A 286 -33.83 0.08 0.21
C MET A 286 -33.28 0.23 -1.21
N ILE A 287 -33.81 1.21 -1.93
CA ILE A 287 -33.25 1.75 -3.18
C ILE A 287 -33.01 3.22 -2.97
N GLY A 288 -31.85 3.73 -3.38
CA GLY A 288 -31.51 5.14 -3.35
C GLY A 288 -30.67 5.55 -4.55
N HIS A 289 -30.68 6.83 -4.87
CA HIS A 289 -29.91 7.38 -5.97
C HIS A 289 -28.92 8.43 -5.45
N PHE A 290 -27.68 8.29 -5.89
CA PHE A 290 -26.59 9.20 -5.56
C PHE A 290 -26.01 9.84 -6.81
N LYS A 291 -25.54 11.07 -6.66
CA LYS A 291 -24.79 11.80 -7.67
C LYS A 291 -23.64 12.55 -6.99
N ASP A 292 -22.42 12.33 -7.46
CA ASP A 292 -21.21 12.95 -6.90
C ASP A 292 -21.13 12.85 -5.35
N GLY A 293 -21.52 11.69 -4.79
CA GLY A 293 -21.50 11.39 -3.37
C GLY A 293 -22.69 11.89 -2.57
N LYS A 294 -23.63 12.62 -3.19
CA LYS A 294 -24.82 13.18 -2.54
C LYS A 294 -26.09 12.43 -2.91
N LYS A 295 -27.06 12.36 -2.00
CA LYS A 295 -28.38 11.87 -2.32
C LYS A 295 -29.02 12.76 -3.40
N ASP A 296 -29.40 12.18 -4.53
CA ASP A 296 -29.99 12.90 -5.66
C ASP A 296 -30.97 11.98 -6.39
N GLY A 297 -32.25 12.08 -6.07
CA GLY A 297 -33.33 11.26 -6.59
C GLY A 297 -34.14 10.59 -5.49
N GLU A 298 -34.91 9.57 -5.86
CA GLU A 298 -35.81 8.87 -4.95
C GLU A 298 -35.01 7.93 -4.01
N PHE A 299 -35.42 7.89 -2.74
CA PHE A 299 -35.06 6.95 -1.73
C PHE A 299 -36.32 6.23 -1.27
N ILE A 300 -36.37 4.93 -1.42
CA ILE A 300 -37.53 4.10 -1.08
C ILE A 300 -37.06 3.01 -0.14
N GLU A 301 -37.71 2.90 1.00
CA GLU A 301 -37.51 1.81 1.95
C GLU A 301 -38.69 0.85 1.93
N TYR A 302 -38.38 -0.43 1.98
CA TYR A 302 -39.36 -1.54 1.95
C TYR A 302 -39.23 -2.37 3.22
N ASP A 303 -40.32 -2.97 3.68
CA ASP A 303 -40.30 -4.00 4.69
C ASP A 303 -39.95 -5.38 4.09
N GLU A 304 -39.90 -6.42 4.93
CA GLU A 304 -39.52 -7.76 4.51
C GLU A 304 -40.56 -8.44 3.62
N ASP A 305 -41.81 -8.01 3.57
CA ASP A 305 -42.82 -8.52 2.65
C ASP A 305 -42.82 -7.79 1.31
N GLY A 306 -42.16 -6.62 1.23
CA GLY A 306 -42.00 -5.83 0.02
C GLY A 306 -42.92 -4.60 -0.06
N SER A 307 -43.65 -4.29 1.01
CA SER A 307 -44.46 -3.07 1.09
C SER A 307 -43.56 -1.87 1.35
N ILE A 308 -43.94 -0.72 0.81
CA ILE A 308 -43.16 0.52 1.02
C ILE A 308 -43.41 1.03 2.44
N ILE A 309 -42.32 1.20 3.21
CA ILE A 309 -42.33 1.78 4.56
C ILE A 309 -42.17 3.29 4.48
N ASP A 310 -41.22 3.75 3.64
CA ASP A 310 -40.91 5.16 3.50
C ASP A 310 -40.48 5.49 2.08
N LYS A 311 -40.75 6.73 1.65
CA LYS A 311 -40.35 7.25 0.33
C LYS A 311 -40.05 8.73 0.44
N ALA A 312 -38.86 9.14 0.03
CA ALA A 312 -38.43 10.52 0.03
C ALA A 312 -37.70 10.89 -1.26
N LEU A 313 -37.82 12.12 -1.71
CA LEU A 313 -37.09 12.67 -2.84
C LEU A 313 -35.99 13.62 -2.34
N TYR A 314 -34.79 13.42 -2.80
CA TYR A 314 -33.63 14.24 -2.44
C TYR A 314 -33.05 14.97 -3.66
N LYS A 315 -32.47 16.14 -3.40
CA LYS A 315 -31.62 16.89 -4.33
C LYS A 315 -30.42 17.44 -3.61
N ASN A 316 -29.20 16.98 -3.97
CA ASN A 316 -27.93 17.37 -3.33
C ASN A 316 -27.97 17.25 -1.79
N ASP A 317 -28.46 16.11 -1.26
CA ASP A 317 -28.70 15.76 0.15
C ASP A 317 -29.89 16.49 0.82
N GLU A 318 -30.51 17.46 0.18
CA GLU A 318 -31.70 18.13 0.71
C GLU A 318 -32.98 17.34 0.36
N MET A 319 -33.78 17.02 1.35
CA MET A 319 -35.08 16.37 1.14
C MET A 319 -36.08 17.39 0.56
N ILE A 320 -36.62 17.10 -0.64
CA ILE A 320 -37.55 17.96 -1.36
C ILE A 320 -39.01 17.57 -1.04
N SER A 321 -39.27 16.27 -0.90
CA SER A 321 -40.60 15.74 -0.56
C SER A 321 -40.47 14.37 0.10
N GLN A 322 -41.47 14.02 0.86
CA GLN A 322 -41.68 12.71 1.50
C GLN A 322 -42.99 12.11 1.00
#